data_eef7ce7588bc0e9bea76487f931997aa
#
_entry.id   eef7ce7588bc0e9bea76487f931997aa
#
_cell.length_a   1.000
_cell.length_b   1.000
_cell.length_c   1.000
_cell.angle_alpha   90.00
_cell.angle_beta   90.00
_cell.angle_gamma   90.00
#
_symmetry.space_group_name_H-M   'P 1'
#
loop_
_entity.id
_entity.type
_entity.pdbx_description
1 polymer ?
#
loop_
_entity_poly.entity_id
_entity_poly.type
_entity_poly.pdbx_seq_one_letter_code
_entity_poly.pdbx_strand_id
1 'polypeptide(L)'
;MKHNQPTLTDEVTLSLRGLCHKRAICMYRVLENAEAAGMDPAFLWKSLREYGYDTGRNIEKAMEDPSDLTEFSRHFGVGLDRNIYEMETVQADEKRFELKFHYCPLVEKWRMLGIPEEKLPRLCDLAMQGDHGVGEIFAKHGIRFTLGRTIADGNPTCDLLFTKEDGEA
;
A
#
# COMPACT_ATOMS: atom_id res chain seq x y z
N MET A 1 7.78 17.62 13.40
CA MET A 1 7.69 18.00 11.96
C MET A 1 6.70 17.07 11.30
N LYS A 2 5.73 17.56 10.52
CA LYS A 2 4.85 16.66 9.77
C LYS A 2 5.65 16.10 8.60
N HIS A 3 5.92 14.81 8.62
CA HIS A 3 6.46 14.08 7.49
C HIS A 3 5.45 14.05 6.35
N ASN A 4 5.84 13.60 5.17
CA ASN A 4 5.00 13.54 3.97
C ASN A 4 5.05 14.79 3.10
N GLN A 5 6.27 15.25 2.80
CA GLN A 5 6.49 16.36 1.86
C GLN A 5 6.94 15.76 0.52
N PRO A 6 6.22 16.02 -0.58
CA PRO A 6 6.61 15.51 -1.89
C PRO A 6 7.85 16.22 -2.42
N THR A 7 8.71 15.47 -3.11
CA THR A 7 9.89 15.99 -3.81
C THR A 7 9.71 16.02 -5.33
N LEU A 8 8.89 15.11 -5.86
CA LEU A 8 8.55 15.06 -7.29
C LEU A 8 7.36 15.96 -7.59
N THR A 9 7.51 16.84 -8.59
CA THR A 9 6.51 17.86 -8.95
C THR A 9 6.23 17.95 -10.45
N ASP A 10 6.63 16.95 -11.24
CA ASP A 10 6.31 16.88 -12.65
C ASP A 10 4.80 16.68 -12.89
N GLU A 11 4.31 17.14 -14.03
CA GLU A 11 2.89 17.17 -14.37
C GLU A 11 2.21 15.81 -14.32
N VAL A 12 2.91 14.74 -14.77
CA VAL A 12 2.37 13.38 -14.80
C VAL A 12 2.20 12.88 -13.37
N THR A 13 3.22 13.01 -12.53
CA THR A 13 3.18 12.60 -11.12
C THR A 13 2.08 13.35 -10.36
N LEU A 14 1.96 14.67 -10.56
CA LEU A 14 0.91 15.47 -9.92
C LEU A 14 -0.49 15.07 -10.38
N SER A 15 -0.69 14.77 -11.67
CA SER A 15 -1.97 14.31 -12.20
C SER A 15 -2.38 12.96 -11.59
N LEU A 16 -1.45 12.02 -11.48
CA LEU A 16 -1.69 10.70 -10.86
C LEU A 16 -1.98 10.82 -9.36
N ARG A 17 -1.25 11.68 -8.63
CA ARG A 17 -1.57 12.01 -7.22
C ARG A 17 -2.96 12.60 -7.08
N GLY A 18 -3.41 13.39 -8.06
CA GLY A 18 -4.79 13.88 -8.12
C GLY A 18 -5.84 12.76 -8.17
N LEU A 19 -5.55 11.65 -8.85
CA LEU A 19 -6.41 10.45 -8.82
C LEU A 19 -6.38 9.75 -7.45
N CYS A 20 -5.20 9.66 -6.83
CA CYS A 20 -5.07 9.14 -5.46
C CYS A 20 -5.84 10.01 -4.45
N HIS A 21 -5.86 11.33 -4.62
CA HIS A 21 -6.68 12.23 -3.80
C HIS A 21 -8.18 11.92 -3.92
N LYS A 22 -8.68 11.64 -5.13
CA LYS A 22 -10.08 11.23 -5.31
C LYS A 22 -10.38 9.91 -4.61
N ARG A 23 -9.47 8.93 -4.72
CA ARG A 23 -9.56 7.65 -3.98
C ARG A 23 -9.59 7.89 -2.47
N ALA A 24 -8.70 8.73 -1.94
CA ALA A 24 -8.66 9.07 -0.52
C ALA A 24 -9.98 9.68 0.00
N ILE A 25 -10.57 10.62 -0.77
CA ILE A 25 -11.87 11.22 -0.44
C ILE A 25 -12.95 10.13 -0.41
N CYS A 26 -13.01 9.28 -1.44
CA CYS A 26 -14.01 8.22 -1.54
C CYS A 26 -13.93 7.26 -0.36
N MET A 27 -12.73 6.78 -0.04
CA MET A 27 -12.50 5.86 1.09
C MET A 27 -12.98 6.47 2.42
N TYR A 28 -12.58 7.71 2.69
CA TYR A 28 -13.00 8.42 3.90
C TYR A 28 -14.53 8.57 3.97
N ARG A 29 -15.16 9.03 2.88
CA ARG A 29 -16.61 9.26 2.87
C ARG A 29 -17.43 7.98 3.00
N VAL A 30 -17.00 6.90 2.36
CA VAL A 30 -17.69 5.62 2.48
C VAL A 30 -17.59 5.06 3.90
N LEU A 31 -16.40 5.14 4.52
CA LEU A 31 -16.21 4.74 5.92
C LEU A 31 -17.06 5.60 6.87
N GLU A 32 -16.98 6.93 6.76
CA GLU A 32 -17.74 7.86 7.60
C GLU A 32 -19.26 7.63 7.50
N ASN A 33 -19.78 7.43 6.28
CA ASN A 33 -21.20 7.18 6.05
C ASN A 33 -21.66 5.81 6.57
N ALA A 34 -20.84 4.78 6.44
CA ALA A 34 -21.14 3.45 6.99
C ALA A 34 -21.26 3.52 8.53
N GLU A 35 -20.29 4.18 9.18
CA GLU A 35 -20.30 4.36 10.63
C GLU A 35 -21.51 5.22 11.09
N ALA A 36 -21.80 6.31 10.40
CA ALA A 36 -22.96 7.16 10.71
C ALA A 36 -24.30 6.43 10.54
N ALA A 37 -24.36 5.47 9.62
CA ALA A 37 -25.54 4.61 9.43
C ALA A 37 -25.61 3.43 10.42
N GLY A 38 -24.65 3.30 11.33
CA GLY A 38 -24.57 2.19 12.28
C GLY A 38 -24.26 0.84 11.61
N MET A 39 -23.68 0.86 10.41
CA MET A 39 -23.27 -0.35 9.70
C MET A 39 -21.90 -0.80 10.22
N ASP A 40 -21.68 -2.13 10.30
CA ASP A 40 -20.34 -2.66 10.49
C ASP A 40 -19.48 -2.37 9.25
N PRO A 41 -18.40 -1.57 9.35
CA PRO A 41 -17.60 -1.21 8.20
C PRO A 41 -16.65 -2.32 7.72
N ALA A 42 -16.64 -3.50 8.33
CA ALA A 42 -15.74 -4.61 8.00
C ALA A 42 -15.80 -5.03 6.51
N PHE A 43 -16.94 -4.82 5.86
CA PHE A 43 -17.08 -5.09 4.43
C PHE A 43 -16.13 -4.24 3.56
N LEU A 44 -15.73 -3.05 4.02
CA LEU A 44 -14.79 -2.19 3.30
C LEU A 44 -13.39 -2.79 3.28
N TRP A 45 -12.93 -3.30 4.45
CA TRP A 45 -11.65 -4.00 4.56
C TRP A 45 -11.63 -5.23 3.65
N LYS A 46 -12.71 -6.02 3.69
CA LYS A 46 -12.86 -7.18 2.82
C LYS A 46 -12.79 -6.80 1.34
N SER A 47 -13.54 -5.78 0.91
CA SER A 47 -13.57 -5.36 -0.50
C SER A 47 -12.22 -4.89 -1.01
N LEU A 48 -11.47 -4.15 -0.20
CA LEU A 48 -10.12 -3.73 -0.57
C LEU A 48 -9.12 -4.88 -0.55
N ARG A 49 -9.31 -5.87 0.33
CA ARG A 49 -8.54 -7.11 0.33
C ARG A 49 -8.76 -7.90 -0.96
N GLU A 50 -10.01 -8.03 -1.39
CA GLU A 50 -10.38 -8.70 -2.64
C GLU A 50 -9.77 -8.00 -3.87
N TYR A 51 -9.75 -6.67 -3.90
CA TYR A 51 -8.99 -5.91 -4.91
C TYR A 51 -7.49 -6.29 -4.89
N GLY A 52 -6.91 -6.45 -3.71
CA GLY A 52 -5.53 -6.93 -3.55
C GLY A 52 -5.32 -8.34 -4.11
N TYR A 53 -6.29 -9.23 -3.95
CA TYR A 53 -6.25 -10.58 -4.55
C TYR A 53 -6.21 -10.52 -6.08
N ASP A 54 -7.00 -9.63 -6.69
CA ASP A 54 -6.98 -9.47 -8.15
C ASP A 54 -5.62 -8.96 -8.63
N THR A 55 -5.05 -7.99 -7.93
CA THR A 55 -3.70 -7.48 -8.21
C THR A 55 -2.65 -8.58 -8.04
N GLY A 56 -2.68 -9.31 -6.93
CA GLY A 56 -1.74 -10.41 -6.65
C GLY A 56 -1.82 -11.52 -7.70
N ARG A 57 -3.03 -11.92 -8.10
CA ARG A 57 -3.21 -12.90 -9.18
C ARG A 57 -2.69 -12.43 -10.53
N ASN A 58 -2.77 -11.14 -10.83
CA ASN A 58 -2.22 -10.59 -12.07
C ASN A 58 -0.69 -10.59 -12.05
N ILE A 59 -0.08 -10.27 -10.90
CA ILE A 59 1.37 -10.38 -10.71
C ILE A 59 1.81 -11.83 -10.84
N GLU A 60 1.16 -12.75 -10.13
CA GLU A 60 1.44 -14.19 -10.17
C GLU A 60 1.44 -14.74 -11.60
N LYS A 61 0.46 -14.34 -12.43
CA LYS A 61 0.37 -14.75 -13.84
C LYS A 61 1.48 -14.16 -14.73
N ALA A 62 2.04 -13.04 -14.37
CA ALA A 62 3.09 -12.35 -15.12
C ALA A 62 4.49 -12.88 -14.81
N MET A 63 4.66 -13.64 -13.72
CA MET A 63 5.92 -14.22 -13.28
C MET A 63 6.15 -15.60 -13.91
N GLU A 64 7.41 -15.90 -14.20
CA GLU A 64 7.84 -17.24 -14.63
C GLU A 64 7.87 -18.20 -13.43
N ASP A 65 8.39 -17.73 -12.29
CA ASP A 65 8.38 -18.45 -11.01
C ASP A 65 7.78 -17.60 -9.89
N PRO A 66 6.49 -17.79 -9.52
CA PRO A 66 5.87 -17.04 -8.44
C PRO A 66 6.52 -17.21 -7.06
N SER A 67 7.43 -18.18 -6.91
CA SER A 67 8.22 -18.36 -5.69
C SER A 67 9.52 -17.54 -5.65
N ASP A 68 9.93 -16.94 -6.77
CA ASP A 68 11.11 -16.09 -6.85
C ASP A 68 10.82 -14.67 -6.36
N LEU A 69 11.30 -14.35 -5.15
CA LEU A 69 11.11 -13.02 -4.54
C LEU A 69 11.85 -11.91 -5.33
N THR A 70 12.96 -12.24 -5.98
CA THR A 70 13.67 -11.27 -6.82
C THR A 70 12.86 -10.95 -8.07
N GLU A 71 12.21 -11.93 -8.69
CA GLU A 71 11.29 -11.71 -9.79
C GLU A 71 10.07 -10.91 -9.33
N PHE A 72 9.44 -11.28 -8.18
CA PHE A 72 8.32 -10.55 -7.60
C PHE A 72 8.63 -9.05 -7.46
N SER A 73 9.84 -8.69 -7.02
CA SER A 73 10.26 -7.31 -6.83
C SER A 73 10.25 -6.47 -8.12
N ARG A 74 10.25 -7.12 -9.29
CA ARG A 74 10.16 -6.47 -10.61
C ARG A 74 8.73 -6.26 -11.08
N HIS A 75 7.75 -6.79 -10.36
CA HIS A 75 6.32 -6.71 -10.69
C HIS A 75 5.51 -5.91 -9.66
N PHE A 76 6.00 -5.78 -8.43
CA PHE A 76 5.32 -5.05 -7.35
C PHE A 76 5.95 -3.67 -7.11
N GLY A 77 5.12 -2.64 -7.03
CA GLY A 77 5.57 -1.25 -6.78
C GLY A 77 6.46 -0.71 -7.90
N VAL A 78 6.06 -0.91 -9.16
CA VAL A 78 6.85 -0.56 -10.34
C VAL A 78 6.16 0.52 -11.19
N GLY A 79 6.83 1.00 -12.21
CA GLY A 79 6.29 1.98 -13.15
C GLY A 79 6.02 3.33 -12.48
N LEU A 80 4.93 3.97 -12.87
CA LEU A 80 4.55 5.29 -12.37
C LEU A 80 4.13 5.31 -10.90
N ASP A 81 3.74 4.18 -10.32
CA ASP A 81 3.43 4.07 -8.90
C ASP A 81 4.63 4.46 -8.03
N ARG A 82 5.86 4.17 -8.49
CA ARG A 82 7.08 4.59 -7.81
C ARG A 82 7.15 6.10 -7.60
N ASN A 83 6.76 6.87 -8.60
CA ASN A 83 6.78 8.34 -8.53
C ASN A 83 5.63 8.86 -7.65
N ILE A 84 4.46 8.24 -7.73
CA ILE A 84 3.29 8.64 -6.93
C ILE A 84 3.62 8.63 -5.44
N TYR A 85 4.25 7.56 -4.96
CA TYR A 85 4.56 7.35 -3.54
C TYR A 85 6.04 7.65 -3.20
N GLU A 86 6.85 8.09 -4.17
CA GLU A 86 8.30 8.29 -4.01
C GLU A 86 8.94 7.05 -3.39
N MET A 87 8.78 5.91 -4.08
CA MET A 87 9.21 4.62 -3.57
C MET A 87 10.71 4.40 -3.74
N GLU A 88 11.35 3.92 -2.69
CA GLU A 88 12.73 3.44 -2.65
C GLU A 88 12.74 1.93 -2.45
N THR A 89 13.46 1.20 -3.31
CA THR A 89 13.82 -0.19 -3.04
C THR A 89 15.06 -0.20 -2.15
N VAL A 90 14.89 -0.60 -0.90
CA VAL A 90 15.99 -0.68 0.08
C VAL A 90 16.78 -1.96 -0.11
N GLN A 91 16.09 -3.07 -0.37
CA GLN A 91 16.65 -4.38 -0.61
C GLN A 91 15.74 -5.16 -1.55
N ALA A 92 16.33 -5.93 -2.47
CA ALA A 92 15.63 -6.86 -3.34
C ALA A 92 16.57 -8.03 -3.68
N ASP A 93 16.42 -9.14 -2.99
CA ASP A 93 17.16 -10.38 -3.19
C ASP A 93 16.25 -11.61 -2.97
N GLU A 94 16.81 -12.79 -2.99
CA GLU A 94 16.08 -14.06 -2.88
C GLU A 94 15.34 -14.24 -1.56
N LYS A 95 15.74 -13.53 -0.48
CA LYS A 95 15.19 -13.69 0.88
C LYS A 95 14.37 -12.49 1.34
N ARG A 96 14.65 -11.30 0.79
CA ARG A 96 14.08 -10.04 1.28
C ARG A 96 13.83 -9.06 0.14
N PHE A 97 12.62 -8.54 0.10
CA PHE A 97 12.26 -7.37 -0.70
C PHE A 97 11.66 -6.30 0.22
N GLU A 98 12.31 -5.16 0.30
CA GLU A 98 11.91 -4.04 1.14
C GLU A 98 11.71 -2.79 0.30
N LEU A 99 10.50 -2.23 0.38
CA LEU A 99 10.13 -0.94 -0.18
C LEU A 99 9.88 0.08 0.92
N LYS A 100 10.32 1.31 0.70
CA LYS A 100 9.92 2.48 1.49
C LYS A 100 9.16 3.47 0.62
N PHE A 101 8.05 3.96 1.14
CA PHE A 101 7.32 5.08 0.55
C PHE A 101 7.70 6.34 1.34
N HIS A 102 8.31 7.30 0.68
CA HIS A 102 8.70 8.58 1.28
C HIS A 102 7.57 9.61 1.25
N TYR A 103 6.53 9.34 0.47
CA TYR A 103 5.36 10.17 0.34
C TYR A 103 4.09 9.32 0.17
N CYS A 104 2.99 9.79 0.74
CA CYS A 104 1.68 9.17 0.59
C CYS A 104 0.62 10.22 0.21
N PRO A 105 0.10 10.23 -1.02
CA PRO A 105 -0.92 11.19 -1.45
C PRO A 105 -2.25 11.00 -0.73
N LEU A 106 -2.54 9.80 -0.20
CA LEU A 106 -3.74 9.55 0.57
C LEU A 106 -3.70 10.32 1.90
N VAL A 107 -2.59 10.18 2.64
CA VAL A 107 -2.36 10.88 3.91
C VAL A 107 -2.36 12.39 3.70
N GLU A 108 -1.71 12.88 2.63
CA GLU A 108 -1.76 14.30 2.30
C GLU A 108 -3.20 14.77 2.15
N LYS A 109 -4.00 14.05 1.35
CA LYS A 109 -5.39 14.44 1.10
C LYS A 109 -6.24 14.40 2.35
N TRP A 110 -6.10 13.40 3.20
CA TRP A 110 -6.82 13.33 4.47
C TRP A 110 -6.46 14.50 5.40
N ARG A 111 -5.20 14.90 5.46
CA ARG A 111 -4.77 16.11 6.18
C ARG A 111 -5.36 17.38 5.58
N MET A 112 -5.39 17.52 4.26
CA MET A 112 -6.04 18.66 3.57
C MET A 112 -7.54 18.74 3.84
N LEU A 113 -8.20 17.61 4.11
CA LEU A 113 -9.62 17.56 4.51
C LEU A 113 -9.83 17.90 5.99
N GLY A 114 -8.76 18.14 6.75
CA GLY A 114 -8.84 18.42 8.18
C GLY A 114 -9.17 17.21 9.04
N ILE A 115 -8.95 15.99 8.51
CA ILE A 115 -9.17 14.76 9.29
C ILE A 115 -8.13 14.72 10.42
N PRO A 116 -8.57 14.49 11.69
CA PRO A 116 -7.67 14.41 12.83
C PRO A 116 -6.59 13.33 12.65
N GLU A 117 -5.36 13.62 13.10
CA GLU A 117 -4.20 12.71 12.91
C GLU A 117 -4.47 11.31 13.54
N GLU A 118 -5.21 11.25 14.66
CA GLU A 118 -5.56 9.99 15.33
C GLU A 118 -6.48 9.07 14.51
N LYS A 119 -7.14 9.59 13.46
CA LYS A 119 -7.96 8.79 12.54
C LYS A 119 -7.17 8.28 11.33
N LEU A 120 -6.00 8.85 11.03
CA LEU A 120 -5.22 8.50 9.85
C LEU A 120 -4.72 7.05 9.86
N PRO A 121 -4.27 6.47 11.00
CA PRO A 121 -3.85 5.07 11.04
C PRO A 121 -4.95 4.11 10.58
N ARG A 122 -6.20 4.33 10.99
CA ARG A 122 -7.34 3.49 10.58
C ARG A 122 -7.64 3.59 9.09
N LEU A 123 -7.57 4.81 8.53
CA LEU A 123 -7.73 5.01 7.08
C LEU A 123 -6.58 4.39 6.29
N CYS A 124 -5.36 4.44 6.83
CA CYS A 124 -4.20 3.79 6.26
C CYS A 124 -4.35 2.27 6.28
N ASP A 125 -4.77 1.68 7.41
CA ASP A 125 -5.04 0.26 7.53
C ASP A 125 -6.08 -0.21 6.48
N LEU A 126 -7.17 0.56 6.31
CA LEU A 126 -8.12 0.31 5.25
C LEU A 126 -7.47 0.34 3.85
N ALA A 127 -6.64 1.35 3.56
CA ALA A 127 -5.96 1.48 2.27
C ALA A 127 -4.98 0.35 2.00
N MET A 128 -4.25 -0.10 3.02
CA MET A 128 -3.23 -1.15 2.94
C MET A 128 -3.80 -2.56 2.79
N GLN A 129 -5.13 -2.73 2.88
CA GLN A 129 -5.76 -4.03 2.63
C GLN A 129 -5.46 -4.56 1.23
N GLY A 130 -5.24 -3.68 0.24
CA GLY A 130 -4.77 -4.09 -1.09
C GLY A 130 -3.44 -4.83 -1.04
N ASP A 131 -2.46 -4.27 -0.34
CA ASP A 131 -1.11 -4.87 -0.20
C ASP A 131 -1.15 -6.17 0.61
N HIS A 132 -1.97 -6.22 1.66
CA HIS A 132 -2.23 -7.46 2.40
C HIS A 132 -2.83 -8.54 1.50
N GLY A 133 -3.78 -8.17 0.62
CA GLY A 133 -4.36 -9.11 -0.34
C GLY A 133 -3.32 -9.68 -1.32
N VAL A 134 -2.43 -8.83 -1.84
CA VAL A 134 -1.28 -9.29 -2.64
C VAL A 134 -0.43 -10.28 -1.85
N GLY A 135 -0.07 -9.93 -0.59
CA GLY A 135 0.73 -10.78 0.28
C GLY A 135 0.08 -12.15 0.52
N GLU A 136 -1.23 -12.21 0.70
CA GLU A 136 -1.97 -13.48 0.88
C GLU A 136 -1.94 -14.37 -0.37
N ILE A 137 -1.98 -13.80 -1.58
CA ILE A 137 -1.82 -14.59 -2.82
C ILE A 137 -0.43 -15.23 -2.86
N PHE A 138 0.61 -14.52 -2.43
CA PHE A 138 1.98 -15.01 -2.47
C PHE A 138 2.38 -15.87 -1.26
N ALA A 139 1.55 -15.92 -0.21
CA ALA A 139 1.82 -16.78 0.96
C ALA A 139 1.94 -18.26 0.61
N LYS A 140 1.16 -18.77 -0.35
CA LYS A 140 1.24 -20.15 -0.85
C LYS A 140 2.57 -20.47 -1.58
N HIS A 141 3.31 -19.43 -1.99
CA HIS A 141 4.64 -19.53 -2.63
C HIS A 141 5.78 -19.29 -1.62
N GLY A 142 5.47 -19.25 -0.31
CA GLY A 142 6.45 -19.03 0.75
C GLY A 142 6.90 -17.58 0.90
N ILE A 143 6.18 -16.63 0.29
CA ILE A 143 6.46 -15.19 0.42
C ILE A 143 5.47 -14.57 1.42
N ARG A 144 5.99 -14.01 2.51
CA ARG A 144 5.21 -13.36 3.57
C ARG A 144 5.30 -11.84 3.46
N PHE A 145 4.16 -11.17 3.50
CA PHE A 145 4.07 -9.71 3.57
C PHE A 145 3.96 -9.23 5.03
N THR A 146 4.67 -8.16 5.34
CA THR A 146 4.57 -7.43 6.61
C THR A 146 4.55 -5.94 6.34
N LEU A 147 3.51 -5.26 6.84
CA LEU A 147 3.47 -3.80 6.90
C LEU A 147 4.19 -3.35 8.18
N GLY A 148 5.23 -2.54 8.01
CA GLY A 148 5.96 -1.94 9.11
C GLY A 148 5.36 -0.59 9.53
N ARG A 149 6.24 0.39 9.76
CA ARG A 149 5.84 1.76 10.10
C ARG A 149 5.08 2.41 8.96
N THR A 150 4.20 3.37 9.26
CA THR A 150 3.49 4.14 8.24
C THR A 150 3.57 5.65 8.48
N ILE A 151 3.45 6.42 7.39
CA ILE A 151 3.35 7.89 7.44
C ILE A 151 2.08 8.31 8.18
N ALA A 152 1.03 7.51 8.12
CA ALA A 152 -0.22 7.74 8.83
C ALA A 152 -0.06 7.67 10.36
N ASP A 153 0.88 6.85 10.85
CA ASP A 153 1.25 6.74 12.27
C ASP A 153 2.25 7.83 12.70
N GLY A 154 2.55 8.79 11.82
CA GLY A 154 3.48 9.88 12.11
C GLY A 154 4.95 9.54 11.82
N ASN A 155 5.25 8.41 11.20
CA ASN A 155 6.60 8.04 10.81
C ASN A 155 7.05 8.74 9.51
N PRO A 156 8.36 8.82 9.23
CA PRO A 156 8.86 9.46 8.02
C PRO A 156 8.58 8.68 6.74
N THR A 157 8.38 7.37 6.83
CA THR A 157 8.15 6.47 5.70
C THR A 157 7.04 5.45 5.99
N CYS A 158 6.48 4.86 4.92
CA CYS A 158 5.79 3.57 5.04
C CYS A 158 6.79 2.47 4.63
N ASP A 159 6.92 1.45 5.47
CA ASP A 159 7.86 0.35 5.26
C ASP A 159 7.07 -0.91 4.88
N LEU A 160 7.26 -1.42 3.66
CA LEU A 160 6.65 -2.63 3.15
C LEU A 160 7.72 -3.71 3.02
N LEU A 161 7.49 -4.85 3.63
CA LEU A 161 8.45 -5.94 3.67
C LEU A 161 7.83 -7.24 3.14
N PHE A 162 8.48 -7.85 2.18
CA PHE A 162 8.24 -9.21 1.74
C PHE A 162 9.46 -10.07 2.09
N THR A 163 9.22 -11.20 2.73
CA THR A 163 10.28 -12.15 3.10
C THR A 163 9.94 -13.53 2.61
N LYS A 164 10.95 -14.27 2.17
CA LYS A 164 10.82 -15.70 1.88
C LYS A 164 11.02 -16.48 3.18
N GLU A 165 10.06 -17.35 3.52
CA GLU A 165 10.26 -18.30 4.60
C GLU A 165 11.33 -19.30 4.18
N ASP A 166 12.34 -19.51 5.03
CA ASP A 166 13.29 -20.61 4.83
C ASP A 166 12.44 -21.89 4.91
N GLY A 167 12.28 -22.58 3.80
CA GLY A 167 11.60 -23.87 3.79
C GLY A 167 12.26 -24.78 4.82
N GLU A 168 11.46 -25.30 5.75
CA GLU A 168 11.95 -26.40 6.59
C GLU A 168 12.39 -27.52 5.63
N ALA A 169 13.70 -27.81 5.62
CA ALA A 169 14.30 -28.87 4.84
C ALA A 169 14.01 -30.23 5.50
#